data_cb7baecd68b8e12e3063e7d9dea50c3b
#
_entry.id   cb7baecd68b8e12e3063e7d9dea50c3b
#
_cell.length_a   1.000
_cell.length_b   1.000
_cell.length_c   1.000
_cell.angle_alpha   90.00
_cell.angle_beta   90.00
_cell.angle_gamma   90.00
#
_symmetry.space_group_name_H-M   'P 1'
#
loop_
_entity.id
_entity.type
_entity.pdbx_description
1 polymer ?
#
loop_
_entity_poly.entity_id
_entity_poly.type
_entity_poly.pdbx_seq_one_letter_code
_entity_poly.pdbx_strand_id
1 'polypeptide(L)'
;MKSKRKVIIAVAPVAHVEKQVPAGARNPVRSGDIAREVLDCARAGASLVHLHVRDEEGRQIAGLESFTRTIDLIRAESDIVIQGSTGGKSALSLEDRSASVNEPRVQMASLNMGSTNFGESVYINTWDDIRYWSAKMKRAKVIAELEVFDLSMIESILRLADEGSLERPLHFNFSLGFKGALAATADNIFRLKQSLPPGSSWSFIHEGMEDFSLLGMAVGCGASGIRVGYE
;
A
#
# COMPACT_ATOMS: atom_id res chain seq x y z
N MET A 1 14.01 -29.75 10.00
CA MET A 1 12.70 -29.33 9.47
C MET A 1 12.89 -28.00 8.76
N LYS A 2 12.52 -27.87 7.46
CA LYS A 2 12.53 -26.57 6.80
C LYS A 2 11.53 -25.65 7.52
N SER A 3 11.97 -24.50 7.99
CA SER A 3 11.07 -23.48 8.56
C SER A 3 9.94 -23.20 7.56
N LYS A 4 8.69 -23.27 8.01
CA LYS A 4 7.55 -22.87 7.18
C LYS A 4 7.70 -21.38 6.86
N ARG A 5 7.68 -21.03 5.58
CA ARG A 5 7.72 -19.63 5.14
C ARG A 5 6.45 -18.92 5.64
N LYS A 6 6.64 -17.82 6.36
CA LYS A 6 5.53 -16.94 6.75
C LYS A 6 5.18 -16.02 5.59
N VAL A 7 3.90 -15.68 5.48
CA VAL A 7 3.39 -14.72 4.48
C VAL A 7 2.70 -13.60 5.24
N ILE A 8 3.02 -12.36 4.88
CA ILE A 8 2.36 -11.17 5.40
C ILE A 8 0.97 -11.08 4.76
N ILE A 9 -0.07 -11.00 5.58
CA ILE A 9 -1.40 -10.65 5.12
C ILE A 9 -1.64 -9.20 5.50
N ALA A 10 -1.67 -8.35 4.49
CA ALA A 10 -2.01 -6.94 4.62
C ALA A 10 -3.51 -6.75 4.32
N VAL A 11 -4.16 -5.85 5.05
CA VAL A 11 -5.56 -5.49 4.84
C VAL A 11 -5.70 -4.00 4.56
N ALA A 12 -6.58 -3.65 3.62
CA ALA A 12 -6.97 -2.28 3.30
C ALA A 12 -8.50 -2.16 3.42
N PRO A 13 -9.03 -1.99 4.66
CA PRO A 13 -10.46 -2.15 4.92
C PRO A 13 -11.32 -0.97 4.46
N VAL A 14 -10.70 0.18 4.13
CA VAL A 14 -11.43 1.44 3.86
C VAL A 14 -11.39 1.77 2.39
N ALA A 15 -12.52 1.59 1.70
CA ALA A 15 -12.67 2.04 0.32
C ALA A 15 -12.76 3.58 0.23
N HIS A 16 -12.43 4.14 -0.94
CA HIS A 16 -12.78 5.51 -1.26
C HIS A 16 -14.30 5.70 -1.13
N VAL A 17 -14.75 6.85 -0.61
CA VAL A 17 -16.18 7.08 -0.33
C VAL A 17 -17.09 6.94 -1.54
N GLU A 18 -16.57 7.19 -2.73
CA GLU A 18 -17.31 7.05 -3.99
C GLU A 18 -17.26 5.61 -4.57
N LYS A 19 -16.42 4.72 -3.99
CA LYS A 19 -16.29 3.35 -4.45
C LYS A 19 -17.42 2.50 -3.88
N GLN A 20 -18.13 1.79 -4.76
CA GLN A 20 -19.11 0.80 -4.33
C GLN A 20 -18.40 -0.42 -3.74
N VAL A 21 -18.80 -0.81 -2.55
CA VAL A 21 -18.37 -2.08 -1.95
C VAL A 21 -19.38 -3.18 -2.28
N PRO A 22 -18.98 -4.46 -2.25
CA PRO A 22 -19.88 -5.58 -2.55
C PRO A 22 -21.15 -5.57 -1.68
N ALA A 23 -22.24 -6.13 -2.19
CA ALA A 23 -23.49 -6.25 -1.45
C ALA A 23 -23.25 -7.00 -0.12
N GLY A 24 -23.72 -6.42 0.99
CA GLY A 24 -23.54 -6.96 2.34
C GLY A 24 -22.23 -6.55 3.02
N ALA A 25 -21.28 -5.97 2.31
CA ALA A 25 -20.10 -5.36 2.91
C ALA A 25 -20.40 -3.94 3.42
N ARG A 26 -19.61 -3.49 4.38
CA ARG A 26 -19.65 -2.12 4.90
C ARG A 26 -18.32 -1.44 4.64
N ASN A 27 -18.34 -0.19 4.21
CA ASN A 27 -17.16 0.64 4.17
C ASN A 27 -17.05 1.40 5.50
N PRO A 28 -16.11 1.06 6.39
CA PRO A 28 -15.94 1.79 7.63
C PRO A 28 -15.32 3.16 7.33
N VAL A 29 -15.90 4.24 7.84
CA VAL A 29 -15.39 5.61 7.62
C VAL A 29 -14.99 6.31 8.91
N ARG A 30 -15.67 6.00 10.02
CA ARG A 30 -15.38 6.61 11.33
C ARG A 30 -14.23 5.88 12.03
N SER A 31 -13.40 6.61 12.75
CA SER A 31 -12.24 6.09 13.47
C SER A 31 -12.53 4.82 14.29
N GLY A 32 -13.64 4.78 15.02
CA GLY A 32 -14.04 3.61 15.82
C GLY A 32 -14.45 2.40 14.98
N ASP A 33 -15.09 2.62 13.83
CA ASP A 33 -15.51 1.52 12.95
C ASP A 33 -14.31 0.97 12.18
N ILE A 34 -13.40 1.85 11.71
CA ILE A 34 -12.13 1.44 11.08
C ILE A 34 -11.30 0.61 12.06
N ALA A 35 -11.11 1.10 13.29
CA ALA A 35 -10.32 0.39 14.30
C ALA A 35 -10.91 -1.00 14.61
N ARG A 36 -12.24 -1.11 14.74
CA ARG A 36 -12.91 -2.41 14.95
C ARG A 36 -12.64 -3.38 13.81
N GLU A 37 -12.81 -2.94 12.57
CA GLU A 37 -12.56 -3.77 11.39
C GLU A 37 -11.10 -4.23 11.33
N VAL A 38 -10.15 -3.34 11.62
CA VAL A 38 -8.72 -3.67 11.68
C VAL A 38 -8.42 -4.70 12.77
N LEU A 39 -9.02 -4.55 13.96
CA LEU A 39 -8.83 -5.48 15.06
C LEU A 39 -9.43 -6.87 14.75
N ASP A 40 -10.58 -6.91 14.07
CA ASP A 40 -11.17 -8.17 13.60
C ASP A 40 -10.26 -8.86 12.57
N CYS A 41 -9.70 -8.10 11.62
CA CYS A 41 -8.72 -8.61 10.68
C CYS A 41 -7.44 -9.10 11.38
N ALA A 42 -6.93 -8.37 12.37
CA ALA A 42 -5.75 -8.78 13.14
C ALA A 42 -6.00 -10.08 13.91
N ARG A 43 -7.18 -10.24 14.54
CA ARG A 43 -7.59 -11.49 15.18
C ARG A 43 -7.71 -12.66 14.19
N ALA A 44 -8.09 -12.37 12.94
CA ALA A 44 -8.14 -13.38 11.87
C ALA A 44 -6.75 -13.71 11.27
N GLY A 45 -5.69 -12.99 11.65
CA GLY A 45 -4.29 -13.26 11.25
C GLY A 45 -3.64 -12.24 10.33
N ALA A 46 -4.30 -11.11 10.05
CA ALA A 46 -3.64 -10.01 9.37
C ALA A 46 -2.51 -9.43 10.23
N SER A 47 -1.40 -9.09 9.60
CA SER A 47 -0.20 -8.59 10.29
C SER A 47 0.18 -7.16 9.88
N LEU A 48 -0.49 -6.62 8.88
CA LEU A 48 -0.30 -5.25 8.39
C LEU A 48 -1.66 -4.66 7.99
N VAL A 49 -1.88 -3.38 8.30
CA VAL A 49 -3.02 -2.61 7.80
C VAL A 49 -2.54 -1.41 7.00
N HIS A 50 -3.12 -1.22 5.82
CA HIS A 50 -2.93 -0.05 4.97
C HIS A 50 -4.07 0.96 5.22
N LEU A 51 -3.71 2.20 5.55
CA LEU A 51 -4.67 3.25 5.90
C LEU A 51 -4.30 4.58 5.23
N HIS A 52 -5.33 5.28 4.76
CA HIS A 52 -5.22 6.67 4.30
C HIS A 52 -5.59 7.65 5.40
N VAL A 53 -5.05 8.88 5.32
CA VAL A 53 -5.46 9.99 6.19
C VAL A 53 -6.80 10.54 5.67
N ARG A 54 -7.87 10.34 6.46
CA ARG A 54 -9.24 10.73 6.11
C ARG A 54 -9.94 11.37 7.32
N ASP A 55 -10.96 12.20 7.05
CA ASP A 55 -11.87 12.69 8.08
C ASP A 55 -12.94 11.65 8.45
N GLU A 56 -13.83 12.01 9.38
CA GLU A 56 -14.91 11.12 9.85
C GLU A 56 -16.04 10.93 8.81
N GLU A 57 -15.99 11.63 7.67
CA GLU A 57 -16.84 11.43 6.49
C GLU A 57 -16.13 10.61 5.40
N GLY A 58 -14.88 10.18 5.64
CA GLY A 58 -14.08 9.37 4.74
C GLY A 58 -13.39 10.14 3.60
N ARG A 59 -13.41 11.48 3.64
CA ARG A 59 -12.72 12.30 2.63
C ARG A 59 -11.23 12.39 2.95
N GLN A 60 -10.39 12.34 1.93
CA GLN A 60 -8.95 12.52 2.11
C GLN A 60 -8.63 13.96 2.52
N ILE A 61 -7.88 14.09 3.62
CA ILE A 61 -7.45 15.36 4.21
C ILE A 61 -5.97 15.29 4.60
N ALA A 62 -5.38 16.44 4.95
CA ALA A 62 -4.02 16.52 5.50
C ALA A 62 -3.97 16.41 7.04
N GLY A 63 -5.07 16.74 7.72
CA GLY A 63 -5.14 16.69 9.18
C GLY A 63 -5.10 15.27 9.73
N LEU A 64 -4.30 15.03 10.76
CA LEU A 64 -4.08 13.70 11.32
C LEU A 64 -5.06 13.31 12.43
N GLU A 65 -5.98 14.16 12.83
CA GLU A 65 -6.79 13.96 14.04
C GLU A 65 -7.54 12.62 14.03
N SER A 66 -8.36 12.36 13.00
CA SER A 66 -9.10 11.10 12.86
C SER A 66 -8.16 9.91 12.64
N PHE A 67 -7.07 10.11 11.90
CA PHE A 67 -6.07 9.08 11.65
C PHE A 67 -5.36 8.66 12.94
N THR A 68 -4.87 9.63 13.71
CA THR A 68 -4.24 9.41 15.03
C THR A 68 -5.20 8.71 15.99
N ARG A 69 -6.46 9.17 16.05
CA ARG A 69 -7.51 8.54 16.87
C ARG A 69 -7.76 7.08 16.45
N THR A 70 -7.79 6.80 15.17
CA THR A 70 -7.93 5.41 14.67
C THR A 70 -6.76 4.56 15.15
N ILE A 71 -5.53 5.07 15.06
CA ILE A 71 -4.33 4.36 15.51
C ILE A 71 -4.33 4.17 17.04
N ASP A 72 -4.78 5.15 17.83
CA ASP A 72 -4.93 5.01 19.28
C ASP A 72 -5.81 3.80 19.63
N LEU A 73 -6.97 3.69 18.99
CA LEU A 73 -7.90 2.60 19.19
C LEU A 73 -7.31 1.24 18.77
N ILE A 74 -6.60 1.18 17.65
CA ILE A 74 -5.93 -0.05 17.21
C ILE A 74 -4.83 -0.45 18.20
N ARG A 75 -3.98 0.50 18.61
CA ARG A 75 -2.84 0.24 19.50
C ARG A 75 -3.23 -0.14 20.92
N ALA A 76 -4.45 0.15 21.34
CA ALA A 76 -4.97 -0.31 22.63
C ALA A 76 -5.10 -1.85 22.71
N GLU A 77 -5.23 -2.54 21.56
CA GLU A 77 -5.50 -3.97 21.52
C GLU A 77 -4.57 -4.76 20.57
N SER A 78 -3.79 -4.10 19.69
CA SER A 78 -2.99 -4.80 18.67
C SER A 78 -1.69 -4.07 18.34
N ASP A 79 -0.66 -4.86 18.07
CA ASP A 79 0.63 -4.43 17.52
C ASP A 79 0.73 -4.56 15.99
N ILE A 80 -0.41 -4.78 15.30
CA ILE A 80 -0.46 -4.87 13.83
C ILE A 80 0.32 -3.72 13.18
N VAL A 81 1.13 -4.02 12.17
CA VAL A 81 1.94 -3.00 11.48
C VAL A 81 1.01 -1.97 10.82
N ILE A 82 1.23 -0.68 11.10
CA ILE A 82 0.51 0.40 10.46
C ILE A 82 1.29 0.88 9.24
N GLN A 83 0.68 0.75 8.09
CA GLN A 83 1.17 1.33 6.83
C GLN A 83 0.28 2.52 6.47
N GLY A 84 0.89 3.70 6.39
CA GLY A 84 0.24 4.89 5.88
C GLY A 84 0.31 4.94 4.35
N SER A 85 -0.63 5.62 3.72
CA SER A 85 -0.56 5.91 2.29
C SER A 85 0.14 7.25 2.03
N THR A 86 0.92 7.32 0.94
CA THR A 86 1.29 8.58 0.27
C THR A 86 0.49 8.76 -1.02
N GLY A 87 -0.44 7.87 -1.27
CA GLY A 87 -1.40 7.97 -2.37
C GLY A 87 -2.41 9.09 -2.14
N GLY A 88 -2.99 9.57 -3.23
CA GLY A 88 -4.05 10.57 -3.16
C GLY A 88 -4.27 11.30 -4.46
N LYS A 89 -5.22 12.25 -4.42
CA LYS A 89 -5.50 13.11 -5.58
C LYS A 89 -4.25 13.89 -5.95
N SER A 90 -3.88 13.88 -7.23
CA SER A 90 -2.68 14.60 -7.73
C SER A 90 -2.75 16.13 -7.54
N ALA A 91 -3.93 16.67 -7.21
CA ALA A 91 -4.10 18.09 -6.89
C ALA A 91 -3.69 18.46 -5.45
N LEU A 92 -3.45 17.47 -4.57
CA LEU A 92 -2.95 17.72 -3.22
C LEU A 92 -1.46 18.03 -3.24
N SER A 93 -0.99 18.83 -2.27
CA SER A 93 0.43 19.09 -2.11
C SER A 93 1.22 17.82 -1.77
N LEU A 94 2.53 17.82 -2.01
CA LEU A 94 3.41 16.70 -1.66
C LEU A 94 3.38 16.42 -0.14
N GLU A 95 3.28 17.47 0.66
CA GLU A 95 3.18 17.37 2.12
C GLU A 95 1.86 16.72 2.53
N ASP A 96 0.73 17.18 1.98
CA ASP A 96 -0.59 16.64 2.31
C ASP A 96 -0.74 15.17 1.90
N ARG A 97 -0.21 14.80 0.72
CA ARG A 97 -0.21 13.39 0.28
C ARG A 97 0.60 12.49 1.21
N SER A 98 1.64 13.00 1.84
CA SER A 98 2.49 12.26 2.76
C SER A 98 2.22 12.55 4.24
N ALA A 99 1.04 13.08 4.57
CA ALA A 99 0.69 13.43 5.95
C ALA A 99 0.78 12.23 6.91
N SER A 100 0.44 11.03 6.46
CA SER A 100 0.53 9.79 7.25
C SER A 100 1.94 9.53 7.82
N VAL A 101 2.99 9.97 7.12
CA VAL A 101 4.39 9.81 7.57
C VAL A 101 4.72 10.66 8.81
N ASN A 102 3.90 11.67 9.10
CA ASN A 102 4.06 12.52 10.28
C ASN A 102 3.50 11.87 11.57
N GLU A 103 2.76 10.76 11.47
CA GLU A 103 2.28 10.01 12.63
C GLU A 103 3.37 9.05 13.11
N PRO A 104 3.91 9.21 14.34
CA PRO A 104 5.10 8.47 14.79
C PRO A 104 4.95 6.95 14.87
N ARG A 105 3.72 6.45 14.91
CA ARG A 105 3.42 5.01 15.00
C ARG A 105 3.26 4.34 13.64
N VAL A 106 3.33 5.11 12.56
CA VAL A 106 3.39 4.58 11.18
C VAL A 106 4.78 3.99 10.96
N GLN A 107 4.81 2.71 10.64
CA GLN A 107 6.05 1.94 10.49
C GLN A 107 6.44 1.75 9.02
N MET A 108 5.43 1.75 8.13
CA MET A 108 5.61 1.67 6.68
C MET A 108 4.74 2.71 5.99
N ALA A 109 5.07 3.05 4.75
CA ALA A 109 4.17 3.82 3.90
C ALA A 109 4.31 3.36 2.44
N SER A 110 3.19 3.38 1.70
CA SER A 110 3.24 3.10 0.27
C SER A 110 3.92 4.26 -0.47
N LEU A 111 4.70 3.94 -1.49
CA LEU A 111 5.39 4.89 -2.35
C LEU A 111 5.18 4.48 -3.80
N ASN A 112 4.33 5.21 -4.51
CA ASN A 112 4.04 4.94 -5.90
C ASN A 112 5.25 5.33 -6.79
N MET A 113 5.73 4.40 -7.60
CA MET A 113 7.03 4.50 -8.27
C MET A 113 6.97 5.07 -9.68
N GLY A 114 5.88 5.77 -10.02
CA GLY A 114 5.76 6.46 -11.29
C GLY A 114 4.36 7.01 -11.55
N SER A 115 4.25 7.88 -12.54
CA SER A 115 2.97 8.38 -13.02
C SER A 115 2.31 7.34 -13.92
N THR A 116 1.00 7.20 -13.82
CA THR A 116 0.22 6.28 -14.64
C THR A 116 -1.19 6.83 -14.87
N ASN A 117 -1.86 6.36 -15.91
CA ASN A 117 -3.31 6.56 -16.00
C ASN A 117 -3.98 5.76 -14.88
N PHE A 118 -5.00 6.34 -14.25
CA PHE A 118 -5.74 5.72 -13.18
C PHE A 118 -7.24 6.03 -13.39
N GLY A 119 -7.95 5.11 -14.00
CA GLY A 119 -9.28 5.36 -14.50
C GLY A 119 -9.28 6.39 -15.62
N GLU A 120 -10.03 7.47 -15.46
CA GLU A 120 -10.11 8.57 -16.41
C GLU A 120 -9.15 9.73 -16.07
N SER A 121 -8.30 9.57 -15.06
CA SER A 121 -7.38 10.59 -14.57
C SER A 121 -5.94 10.13 -14.69
N VAL A 122 -5.00 11.07 -14.55
CA VAL A 122 -3.58 10.77 -14.42
C VAL A 122 -3.20 10.81 -12.94
N TYR A 123 -2.61 9.72 -12.46
CA TYR A 123 -2.01 9.67 -11.14
C TYR A 123 -0.54 10.11 -11.26
N ILE A 124 -0.25 11.32 -10.84
CA ILE A 124 1.05 11.97 -11.03
C ILE A 124 1.96 11.63 -9.85
N ASN A 125 3.12 11.06 -10.16
CA ASN A 125 4.21 10.77 -9.24
C ASN A 125 5.51 10.92 -10.03
N THR A 126 6.02 12.14 -10.11
CA THR A 126 7.29 12.41 -10.79
C THR A 126 8.48 11.90 -9.96
N TRP A 127 9.65 11.79 -10.58
CA TRP A 127 10.85 11.40 -9.83
C TRP A 127 11.19 12.39 -8.71
N ASP A 128 10.91 13.67 -8.88
CA ASP A 128 11.14 14.68 -7.85
C ASP A 128 10.16 14.51 -6.68
N ASP A 129 8.88 14.19 -6.98
CA ASP A 129 7.91 13.83 -5.95
C ASP A 129 8.35 12.59 -5.15
N ILE A 130 8.79 11.55 -5.87
CA ILE A 130 9.26 10.30 -5.27
C ILE A 130 10.48 10.55 -4.39
N ARG A 131 11.46 11.35 -4.86
CA ARG A 131 12.63 11.75 -4.04
C ARG A 131 12.22 12.51 -2.79
N TYR A 132 11.26 13.42 -2.89
CA TYR A 132 10.73 14.16 -1.75
C TYR A 132 10.14 13.22 -0.69
N TRP A 133 9.22 12.33 -1.10
CA TRP A 133 8.58 11.39 -0.16
C TRP A 133 9.56 10.37 0.40
N SER A 134 10.45 9.83 -0.42
CA SER A 134 11.48 8.91 0.04
C SER A 134 12.38 9.55 1.09
N ALA A 135 12.84 10.79 0.87
CA ALA A 135 13.63 11.53 1.85
C ALA A 135 12.86 11.80 3.14
N LYS A 136 11.55 12.08 3.06
CA LYS A 136 10.67 12.26 4.21
C LYS A 136 10.53 10.95 5.01
N MET A 137 10.24 9.83 4.34
CA MET A 137 10.17 8.51 4.96
C MET A 137 11.47 8.11 5.65
N LYS A 138 12.60 8.33 4.99
CA LYS A 138 13.94 8.08 5.56
C LYS A 138 14.17 8.85 6.84
N ARG A 139 13.87 10.16 6.87
CA ARG A 139 13.98 10.98 8.08
C ARG A 139 13.07 10.50 9.21
N ALA A 140 11.86 10.06 8.88
CA ALA A 140 10.88 9.52 9.83
C ALA A 140 11.16 8.07 10.24
N LYS A 141 12.13 7.39 9.61
CA LYS A 141 12.41 5.94 9.75
C LYS A 141 11.22 5.06 9.38
N VAL A 142 10.43 5.49 8.42
CA VAL A 142 9.29 4.77 7.85
C VAL A 142 9.77 3.97 6.65
N ILE A 143 9.46 2.68 6.60
CA ILE A 143 9.84 1.77 5.52
C ILE A 143 8.96 2.06 4.30
N ALA A 144 9.58 2.26 3.12
CA ALA A 144 8.85 2.43 1.88
C ALA A 144 8.41 1.08 1.30
N GLU A 145 7.12 0.92 0.99
CA GLU A 145 6.61 -0.11 0.09
C GLU A 145 6.52 0.47 -1.32
N LEU A 146 7.30 -0.08 -2.25
CA LEU A 146 7.48 0.46 -3.60
C LEU A 146 6.38 -0.09 -4.53
N GLU A 147 5.32 0.70 -4.75
CA GLU A 147 4.17 0.29 -5.56
C GLU A 147 4.49 0.38 -7.05
N VAL A 148 4.34 -0.76 -7.74
CA VAL A 148 4.66 -0.97 -9.15
C VAL A 148 3.38 -1.26 -9.92
N PHE A 149 2.99 -0.36 -10.80
CA PHE A 149 1.81 -0.48 -11.68
C PHE A 149 2.19 -0.86 -13.10
N ASP A 150 3.47 -0.69 -13.46
CA ASP A 150 4.02 -0.98 -14.78
C ASP A 150 5.46 -1.47 -14.69
N LEU A 151 5.89 -2.25 -15.69
CA LEU A 151 7.24 -2.84 -15.71
C LEU A 151 8.34 -1.77 -15.70
N SER A 152 8.14 -0.65 -16.35
CA SER A 152 9.08 0.48 -16.39
C SER A 152 9.38 1.08 -15.01
N MET A 153 8.46 0.93 -14.06
CA MET A 153 8.65 1.42 -12.70
C MET A 153 9.74 0.65 -11.95
N ILE A 154 9.99 -0.62 -12.29
CA ILE A 154 11.12 -1.39 -11.71
C ILE A 154 12.45 -0.74 -12.10
N GLU A 155 12.64 -0.35 -13.37
CA GLU A 155 13.84 0.36 -13.82
C GLU A 155 14.01 1.71 -13.11
N SER A 156 12.91 2.44 -12.91
CA SER A 156 12.91 3.69 -12.14
C SER A 156 13.35 3.47 -10.70
N ILE A 157 12.85 2.42 -10.04
CA ILE A 157 13.24 2.03 -8.68
C ILE A 157 14.75 1.75 -8.61
N LEU A 158 15.28 0.96 -9.54
CA LEU A 158 16.70 0.61 -9.55
C LEU A 158 17.58 1.86 -9.70
N ARG A 159 17.25 2.77 -10.61
CA ARG A 159 17.96 4.04 -10.78
C ARG A 159 17.92 4.90 -9.52
N LEU A 160 16.73 5.09 -8.92
CA LEU A 160 16.57 5.87 -7.70
C LEU A 160 17.29 5.22 -6.50
N ALA A 161 17.37 3.89 -6.45
CA ALA A 161 18.14 3.19 -5.44
C ALA A 161 19.66 3.37 -5.62
N ASP A 162 20.14 3.34 -6.87
CA ASP A 162 21.56 3.55 -7.19
C ASP A 162 22.00 5.01 -6.95
N GLU A 163 21.09 5.97 -7.09
CA GLU A 163 21.28 7.37 -6.68
C GLU A 163 21.28 7.56 -5.16
N GLY A 164 20.92 6.55 -4.37
CA GLY A 164 20.78 6.64 -2.91
C GLY A 164 19.47 7.29 -2.44
N SER A 165 18.52 7.52 -3.35
CA SER A 165 17.19 8.05 -3.04
C SER A 165 16.27 7.03 -2.38
N LEU A 166 16.49 5.74 -2.62
CA LEU A 166 15.77 4.62 -1.99
C LEU A 166 16.71 3.77 -1.15
N GLU A 167 16.26 3.38 0.03
CA GLU A 167 17.04 2.53 0.94
C GLU A 167 16.86 1.05 0.61
N ARG A 168 17.94 0.27 0.69
CA ARG A 168 17.93 -1.19 0.57
C ARG A 168 17.81 -1.84 1.95
N PRO A 169 17.17 -3.02 2.10
CA PRO A 169 16.63 -3.86 1.01
C PRO A 169 15.34 -3.29 0.43
N LEU A 170 15.12 -3.47 -0.88
CA LEU A 170 13.93 -3.00 -1.59
C LEU A 170 12.75 -3.95 -1.34
N HIS A 171 11.58 -3.38 -1.02
CA HIS A 171 10.32 -4.11 -0.91
C HIS A 171 9.34 -3.60 -1.97
N PHE A 172 9.05 -4.44 -2.96
CA PHE A 172 8.16 -4.12 -4.08
C PHE A 172 6.73 -4.52 -3.76
N ASN A 173 5.75 -3.74 -4.20
CA ASN A 173 4.36 -4.15 -4.23
C ASN A 173 3.86 -4.13 -5.68
N PHE A 174 3.47 -5.27 -6.22
CA PHE A 174 2.87 -5.34 -7.56
C PHE A 174 1.39 -5.01 -7.45
N SER A 175 1.01 -3.83 -7.95
CA SER A 175 -0.35 -3.29 -7.92
C SER A 175 -0.96 -3.37 -9.31
N LEU A 176 -1.69 -4.45 -9.61
CA LEU A 176 -2.15 -4.77 -10.96
C LEU A 176 -3.67 -4.65 -11.12
N GLY A 177 -4.15 -4.63 -12.35
CA GLY A 177 -5.57 -4.64 -12.69
C GLY A 177 -6.27 -3.29 -12.63
N PHE A 178 -5.56 -2.24 -12.21
CA PHE A 178 -6.11 -0.88 -12.21
C PHE A 178 -6.26 -0.38 -13.65
N LYS A 179 -7.37 0.30 -13.95
CA LYS A 179 -7.63 0.85 -15.30
C LYS A 179 -6.52 1.84 -15.67
N GLY A 180 -5.78 1.52 -16.73
CA GLY A 180 -4.65 2.30 -17.21
C GLY A 180 -3.27 1.81 -16.76
N ALA A 181 -3.22 0.71 -15.98
CA ALA A 181 -2.01 0.03 -15.56
C ALA A 181 -1.93 -1.40 -16.14
N LEU A 182 -0.93 -2.19 -15.74
CA LEU A 182 -0.83 -3.59 -16.15
C LEU A 182 -2.02 -4.41 -15.66
N ALA A 183 -2.57 -5.24 -16.55
CA ALA A 183 -3.62 -6.17 -16.20
C ALA A 183 -3.17 -7.19 -15.14
N ALA A 184 -4.08 -7.57 -14.25
CA ALA A 184 -3.84 -8.62 -13.26
C ALA A 184 -3.89 -10.00 -13.93
N THR A 185 -2.75 -10.46 -14.41
CA THR A 185 -2.58 -11.76 -15.07
C THR A 185 -1.38 -12.50 -14.52
N ALA A 186 -1.41 -13.83 -14.64
CA ALA A 186 -0.28 -14.69 -14.29
C ALA A 186 1.01 -14.27 -15.00
N ASP A 187 0.91 -13.98 -16.30
CA ASP A 187 2.04 -13.56 -17.13
C ASP A 187 2.68 -12.27 -16.62
N ASN A 188 1.88 -11.26 -16.27
CA ASN A 188 2.40 -9.99 -15.78
C ASN A 188 3.06 -10.14 -14.39
N ILE A 189 2.51 -10.97 -13.50
CA ILE A 189 3.15 -11.31 -12.22
C ILE A 189 4.52 -11.96 -12.46
N PHE A 190 4.59 -12.92 -13.40
CA PHE A 190 5.84 -13.59 -13.73
C PHE A 190 6.89 -12.63 -14.31
N ARG A 191 6.51 -11.75 -15.24
CA ARG A 191 7.40 -10.76 -15.86
C ARG A 191 7.97 -9.80 -14.83
N LEU A 192 7.12 -9.25 -13.98
CA LEU A 192 7.54 -8.36 -12.89
C LEU A 192 8.50 -9.08 -11.93
N LYS A 193 8.15 -10.30 -11.51
CA LYS A 193 9.02 -11.09 -10.63
C LYS A 193 10.39 -11.36 -11.24
N GLN A 194 10.47 -11.68 -12.53
CA GLN A 194 11.74 -11.94 -13.22
C GLN A 194 12.63 -10.69 -13.30
N SER A 195 12.05 -9.52 -13.26
CA SER A 195 12.76 -8.23 -13.32
C SER A 195 13.25 -7.76 -11.95
N LEU A 196 12.89 -8.44 -10.87
CA LEU A 196 13.34 -8.06 -9.53
C LEU A 196 14.82 -8.37 -9.30
N PRO A 197 15.59 -7.45 -8.70
CA PRO A 197 16.97 -7.72 -8.34
C PRO A 197 17.05 -8.79 -7.24
N PRO A 198 18.15 -9.58 -7.21
CA PRO A 198 18.37 -10.56 -6.16
C PRO A 198 18.28 -9.95 -4.75
N GLY A 199 17.67 -10.68 -3.82
CA GLY A 199 17.53 -10.25 -2.44
C GLY A 199 16.34 -9.31 -2.17
N SER A 200 15.56 -8.96 -3.20
CA SER A 200 14.31 -8.19 -3.02
C SER A 200 13.21 -9.04 -2.41
N SER A 201 12.36 -8.40 -1.61
CA SER A 201 11.07 -8.93 -1.21
C SER A 201 9.95 -8.29 -2.02
N TRP A 202 8.81 -8.98 -2.15
CA TRP A 202 7.69 -8.44 -2.88
C TRP A 202 6.35 -8.91 -2.33
N SER A 203 5.35 -8.06 -2.45
CA SER A 203 3.95 -8.31 -2.15
C SER A 203 3.08 -8.10 -3.39
N PHE A 204 1.83 -8.50 -3.32
CA PHE A 204 0.91 -8.44 -4.45
C PHE A 204 -0.48 -7.99 -4.03
N ILE A 205 -1.06 -7.10 -4.83
CA ILE A 205 -2.47 -6.70 -4.80
C ILE A 205 -2.98 -6.54 -6.22
N HIS A 206 -4.27 -6.72 -6.44
CA HIS A 206 -4.91 -6.34 -7.71
C HIS A 206 -6.32 -5.80 -7.53
N GLU A 207 -6.70 -4.91 -8.41
CA GLU A 207 -8.08 -4.43 -8.53
C GLU A 207 -8.96 -5.51 -9.19
N GLY A 208 -10.28 -5.45 -8.94
CA GLY A 208 -11.24 -6.39 -9.52
C GLY A 208 -11.11 -7.82 -9.00
N MET A 209 -10.76 -7.98 -7.73
CA MET A 209 -10.57 -9.29 -7.10
C MET A 209 -11.89 -10.00 -6.91
N GLU A 210 -12.18 -10.97 -7.77
CA GLU A 210 -13.35 -11.84 -7.67
C GLU A 210 -13.09 -13.08 -6.81
N ASP A 211 -11.82 -13.55 -6.80
CA ASP A 211 -11.35 -14.66 -5.98
C ASP A 211 -9.87 -14.44 -5.55
N PHE A 212 -9.31 -15.40 -4.81
CA PHE A 212 -7.94 -15.33 -4.33
C PHE A 212 -6.92 -16.11 -5.18
N SER A 213 -7.29 -16.56 -6.38
CA SER A 213 -6.41 -17.41 -7.21
C SER A 213 -5.08 -16.76 -7.54
N LEU A 214 -5.10 -15.50 -7.99
CA LEU A 214 -3.87 -14.77 -8.30
C LEU A 214 -3.02 -14.47 -7.04
N LEU A 215 -3.66 -14.22 -5.89
CA LEU A 215 -2.95 -14.06 -4.62
C LEU A 215 -2.27 -15.36 -4.21
N GLY A 216 -2.99 -16.49 -4.32
CA GLY A 216 -2.42 -17.82 -4.06
C GLY A 216 -1.26 -18.15 -4.97
N MET A 217 -1.37 -17.81 -6.26
CA MET A 217 -0.30 -17.96 -7.24
C MET A 217 0.91 -17.09 -6.89
N ALA A 218 0.70 -15.81 -6.55
CA ALA A 218 1.80 -14.91 -6.15
C ALA A 218 2.57 -15.47 -4.94
N VAL A 219 1.87 -15.99 -3.92
CA VAL A 219 2.46 -16.67 -2.78
C VAL A 219 3.26 -17.91 -3.23
N GLY A 220 2.69 -18.75 -4.10
CA GLY A 220 3.39 -19.89 -4.70
C GLY A 220 4.65 -19.50 -5.47
N CYS A 221 4.64 -18.36 -6.13
CA CYS A 221 5.78 -17.79 -6.86
C CYS A 221 6.81 -17.07 -5.98
N GLY A 222 6.57 -16.97 -4.67
CA GLY A 222 7.54 -16.43 -3.73
C GLY A 222 7.23 -15.06 -3.16
N ALA A 223 6.02 -14.52 -3.37
CA ALA A 223 5.60 -13.29 -2.70
C ALA A 223 5.72 -13.43 -1.18
N SER A 224 6.30 -12.44 -0.52
CA SER A 224 6.41 -12.37 0.94
C SER A 224 5.13 -11.82 1.59
N GLY A 225 4.25 -11.19 0.82
CA GLY A 225 2.98 -10.67 1.31
C GLY A 225 1.92 -10.58 0.21
N ILE A 226 0.69 -10.46 0.65
CA ILE A 226 -0.49 -10.16 -0.18
C ILE A 226 -1.32 -9.11 0.54
N ARG A 227 -2.04 -8.26 -0.23
CA ARG A 227 -2.98 -7.29 0.33
C ARG A 227 -4.39 -7.58 -0.17
N VAL A 228 -5.35 -7.57 0.75
CA VAL A 228 -6.78 -7.75 0.48
C VAL A 228 -7.57 -6.59 1.07
N GLY A 229 -8.73 -6.29 0.53
CA GLY A 229 -9.61 -5.24 1.00
C GLY A 229 -10.24 -4.45 -0.13
N TYR A 230 -10.75 -3.26 0.19
CA TYR A 230 -11.54 -2.46 -0.73
C TYR A 230 -10.78 -1.27 -1.35
N GLU A 231 -9.53 -1.15 -1.01
CA GLU A 231 -8.68 -0.09 -1.56
C GLU A 231 -7.74 -0.57 -2.61
#